data_2d84ce36d0631a09d21817b40e77b743
#
_entry.id   2d84ce36d0631a09d21817b40e77b743
#
_cell.length_a   1.000
_cell.length_b   1.000
_cell.length_c   1.000
_cell.angle_alpha   90.00
_cell.angle_beta   90.00
_cell.angle_gamma   90.00
#
_symmetry.space_group_name_H-M   'P 1'
#
loop_
_entity.id
_entity.type
_entity.pdbx_description
1 polymer ?
#
loop_
_entity_poly.entity_id
_entity_poly.type
_entity_poly.pdbx_seq_one_letter_code
_entity_poly.pdbx_strand_id
1 'polypeptide(L)'
;MRSLEIANQRGMTLPEVLIAVAILTVGLLAVVSMLSSGFSTVLVSGGGSKATAYARQKLEELKNKCYNNGTLCVDPTFPTSTGTDTPEAGIARSWTVTQAGPTAAPNRLSQISVTVTWKSASSGGGQQVIMQTMRAE
;
A
#
# COMPACT_ATOMS: atom_id res chain seq x y z
N MET A 1 36.31 -48.52 -39.59
CA MET A 1 34.85 -48.46 -39.84
C MET A 1 34.19 -48.42 -38.50
N ARG A 2 33.62 -47.25 -38.11
CA ARG A 2 32.90 -47.07 -36.85
C ARG A 2 31.43 -47.36 -37.17
N SER A 3 30.90 -48.45 -36.60
CA SER A 3 29.49 -48.76 -36.62
C SER A 3 28.74 -47.70 -35.82
N LEU A 4 27.90 -46.91 -36.46
CA LEU A 4 26.91 -46.04 -35.77
C LEU A 4 25.87 -46.95 -35.15
N GLU A 5 25.92 -47.08 -33.82
CA GLU A 5 24.84 -47.66 -33.03
C GLU A 5 23.61 -46.74 -33.22
N ILE A 6 22.66 -47.20 -34.00
CA ILE A 6 21.34 -46.59 -34.11
C ILE A 6 20.66 -46.83 -32.77
N ALA A 7 20.65 -45.80 -31.90
CA ALA A 7 19.93 -45.82 -30.63
C ALA A 7 18.48 -46.20 -30.91
N ASN A 8 18.03 -47.26 -30.25
CA ASN A 8 16.70 -47.85 -30.37
C ASN A 8 15.63 -46.77 -29.99
N GLN A 9 15.08 -46.11 -31.00
CA GLN A 9 14.01 -45.13 -30.85
C GLN A 9 12.71 -45.90 -30.53
N ARG A 10 12.47 -46.15 -29.25
CA ARG A 10 11.16 -46.64 -28.78
C ARG A 10 10.18 -45.49 -28.86
N GLY A 11 9.20 -45.55 -29.75
CA GLY A 11 8.10 -44.61 -29.80
C GLY A 11 7.32 -44.59 -28.51
N MET A 12 6.82 -43.44 -28.09
CA MET A 12 5.91 -43.30 -26.93
C MET A 12 4.64 -44.10 -27.16
N THR A 13 4.18 -44.79 -26.14
CA THR A 13 2.90 -45.50 -26.14
C THR A 13 1.75 -44.51 -25.96
N LEU A 14 0.57 -44.82 -26.52
CA LEU A 14 -0.60 -43.97 -26.45
C LEU A 14 -0.99 -43.65 -24.97
N PRO A 15 -0.97 -44.64 -24.02
CA PRO A 15 -1.23 -44.36 -22.61
C PRO A 15 -0.20 -43.43 -21.95
N GLU A 16 1.06 -43.46 -22.36
CA GLU A 16 2.11 -42.59 -21.82
C GLU A 16 1.87 -41.15 -22.20
N VAL A 17 1.42 -40.88 -23.42
CA VAL A 17 1.04 -39.51 -23.87
C VAL A 17 -0.18 -39.03 -23.10
N LEU A 18 -1.17 -39.87 -22.85
CA LEU A 18 -2.35 -39.51 -22.07
C LEU A 18 -2.00 -39.14 -20.62
N ILE A 19 -1.13 -39.90 -19.97
CA ILE A 19 -0.66 -39.61 -18.60
C ILE A 19 0.14 -38.30 -18.59
N ALA A 20 1.03 -38.09 -19.57
CA ALA A 20 1.82 -36.87 -19.66
C ALA A 20 0.94 -35.62 -19.82
N VAL A 21 -0.09 -35.68 -20.68
CA VAL A 21 -1.05 -34.58 -20.84
C VAL A 21 -1.86 -34.34 -19.58
N ALA A 22 -2.29 -35.40 -18.88
CA ALA A 22 -2.99 -35.26 -17.61
C ALA A 22 -2.15 -34.56 -16.54
N ILE A 23 -0.89 -34.94 -16.39
CA ILE A 23 0.04 -34.28 -15.44
C ILE A 23 0.31 -32.83 -15.87
N LEU A 24 0.48 -32.56 -17.16
CA LEU A 24 0.69 -31.23 -17.69
C LEU A 24 -0.50 -30.30 -17.37
N THR A 25 -1.73 -30.78 -17.58
CA THR A 25 -2.94 -29.98 -17.30
C THR A 25 -3.07 -29.63 -15.83
N VAL A 26 -2.84 -30.57 -14.92
CA VAL A 26 -2.84 -30.31 -13.48
C VAL A 26 -1.74 -29.29 -13.11
N GLY A 27 -0.56 -29.44 -13.65
CA GLY A 27 0.55 -28.49 -13.44
C GLY A 27 0.22 -27.07 -13.90
N LEU A 28 -0.39 -26.92 -15.09
CA LEU A 28 -0.82 -25.63 -15.59
C LEU A 28 -1.91 -24.97 -14.73
N LEU A 29 -2.89 -25.75 -14.27
CA LEU A 29 -3.92 -25.24 -13.36
C LEU A 29 -3.33 -24.71 -12.03
N ALA A 30 -2.34 -25.40 -11.50
CA ALA A 30 -1.65 -24.96 -10.28
C ALA A 30 -0.93 -23.63 -10.50
N VAL A 31 -0.24 -23.45 -11.64
CA VAL A 31 0.45 -22.20 -11.99
C VAL A 31 -0.55 -21.05 -12.16
N VAL A 32 -1.66 -21.28 -12.85
CA VAL A 32 -2.70 -20.24 -13.05
C VAL A 32 -3.30 -19.81 -11.71
N SER A 33 -3.54 -20.73 -10.77
CA SER A 33 -4.02 -20.41 -9.43
C SER A 33 -3.04 -19.54 -8.65
N MET A 34 -1.74 -19.83 -8.76
CA MET A 34 -0.68 -19.07 -8.11
C MET A 34 -0.56 -17.64 -8.66
N LEU A 35 -0.68 -17.49 -9.98
CA LEU A 35 -0.67 -16.17 -10.64
C LEU A 35 -1.86 -15.31 -10.18
N SER A 36 -3.05 -15.87 -10.10
CA SER A 36 -4.25 -15.15 -9.64
C SER A 36 -4.07 -14.59 -8.23
N SER A 37 -3.53 -15.38 -7.31
CA SER A 37 -3.22 -14.94 -5.94
C SER A 37 -2.12 -13.87 -5.91
N GLY A 38 -1.10 -14.00 -6.75
CA GLY A 38 0.00 -13.05 -6.86
C GLY A 38 -0.48 -11.67 -7.34
N PHE A 39 -1.32 -11.60 -8.36
CA PHE A 39 -1.87 -10.34 -8.85
C PHE A 39 -2.70 -9.59 -7.81
N SER A 40 -3.53 -10.29 -7.04
CA SER A 40 -4.33 -9.67 -5.99
C SER A 40 -3.44 -9.05 -4.90
N THR A 41 -2.38 -9.73 -4.51
CA THR A 41 -1.42 -9.22 -3.52
C THR A 41 -0.69 -7.97 -4.00
N VAL A 42 -0.27 -7.93 -5.26
CA VAL A 42 0.41 -6.75 -5.85
C VAL A 42 -0.52 -5.54 -5.90
N LEU A 43 -1.78 -5.73 -6.29
CA LEU A 43 -2.77 -4.66 -6.34
C LEU A 43 -3.06 -4.07 -4.96
N VAL A 44 -3.19 -4.90 -3.95
CA VAL A 44 -3.41 -4.46 -2.55
C VAL A 44 -2.18 -3.71 -2.02
N SER A 45 -0.98 -4.24 -2.26
CA SER A 45 0.28 -3.62 -1.81
C SER A 45 0.54 -2.27 -2.49
N GLY A 46 0.20 -2.14 -3.78
CA GLY A 46 0.35 -0.89 -4.53
C GLY A 46 -0.51 0.24 -3.95
N GLY A 47 -1.76 -0.05 -3.58
CA GLY A 47 -2.64 0.90 -2.90
C GLY A 47 -2.09 1.36 -1.55
N GLY A 48 -1.58 0.44 -0.74
CA GLY A 48 -0.97 0.74 0.55
C GLY A 48 0.28 1.61 0.46
N SER A 49 1.14 1.38 -0.53
CA SER A 49 2.34 2.19 -0.78
C SER A 49 1.98 3.63 -1.15
N LYS A 50 1.01 3.83 -2.05
CA LYS A 50 0.48 5.16 -2.40
C LYS A 50 -0.14 5.85 -1.19
N ALA A 51 -1.00 5.16 -0.44
CA ALA A 51 -1.64 5.71 0.75
C ALA A 51 -0.62 6.16 1.80
N THR A 52 0.44 5.37 2.01
CA THR A 52 1.55 5.73 2.90
C THR A 52 2.29 6.99 2.41
N ALA A 53 2.54 7.11 1.11
CA ALA A 53 3.17 8.29 0.53
C ALA A 53 2.32 9.56 0.75
N TYR A 54 1.01 9.49 0.49
CA TYR A 54 0.08 10.60 0.73
C TYR A 54 -0.07 10.96 2.21
N ALA A 55 -0.04 9.96 3.10
CA ALA A 55 -0.06 10.20 4.54
C ALA A 55 1.22 10.95 5.00
N ARG A 56 2.39 10.50 4.53
CA ARG A 56 3.68 11.19 4.82
C ARG A 56 3.72 12.61 4.29
N GLN A 57 3.31 12.81 3.05
CA GLN A 57 3.26 14.14 2.43
C GLN A 57 2.44 15.12 3.28
N LYS A 58 1.24 14.72 3.71
CA LYS A 58 0.38 15.59 4.53
C LYS A 58 0.93 15.81 5.92
N LEU A 59 1.52 14.78 6.50
CA LEU A 59 2.14 14.87 7.81
C LEU A 59 3.32 15.86 7.80
N GLU A 60 4.17 15.83 6.77
CA GLU A 60 5.27 16.77 6.55
C GLU A 60 4.76 18.20 6.33
N GLU A 61 3.71 18.36 5.51
CA GLU A 61 3.06 19.66 5.31
C GLU A 61 2.58 20.24 6.64
N LEU A 62 1.88 19.44 7.45
CA LEU A 62 1.37 19.88 8.75
C LEU A 62 2.48 20.14 9.78
N LYS A 63 3.56 19.37 9.75
CA LYS A 63 4.75 19.61 10.59
C LYS A 63 5.43 20.92 10.25
N ASN A 64 5.43 21.30 8.98
CA ASN A 64 6.08 22.52 8.51
C ASN A 64 5.20 23.77 8.65
N LYS A 65 3.91 23.60 8.98
CA LYS A 65 3.06 24.75 9.30
C LYS A 65 3.51 25.40 10.59
N CYS A 66 3.58 26.71 10.56
CA CYS A 66 3.95 27.48 11.73
C CYS A 66 2.86 27.44 12.81
N TYR A 67 3.28 27.41 14.08
CA TYR A 67 2.40 27.75 15.17
C TYR A 67 2.01 29.23 15.11
N ASN A 68 0.76 29.54 15.41
CA ASN A 68 0.29 30.92 15.54
C ASN A 68 0.89 31.53 16.82
N ASN A 69 2.12 32.04 16.72
CA ASN A 69 2.82 32.70 17.82
C ASN A 69 2.82 34.23 17.64
N GLY A 70 1.72 34.77 17.16
CA GLY A 70 1.41 36.20 17.23
C GLY A 70 2.10 37.12 16.24
N THR A 71 3.22 36.78 15.60
CA THR A 71 3.96 37.76 14.79
C THR A 71 4.59 37.27 13.51
N LEU A 72 4.79 35.98 13.29
CA LEU A 72 5.55 35.46 12.14
C LEU A 72 4.88 34.34 11.34
N CYS A 73 3.78 33.78 11.78
CA CYS A 73 3.13 32.66 11.16
C CYS A 73 1.61 32.82 11.12
N VAL A 74 1.09 32.95 9.90
CA VAL A 74 -0.32 33.29 9.66
C VAL A 74 -1.11 32.04 9.24
N ASP A 75 -1.16 31.03 10.11
CA ASP A 75 -2.19 30.00 9.96
C ASP A 75 -3.11 30.04 11.18
N PRO A 76 -4.29 30.72 11.09
CA PRO A 76 -5.22 30.86 12.20
C PRO A 76 -5.85 29.52 12.61
N THR A 77 -5.67 28.47 11.83
CA THR A 77 -6.25 27.15 12.09
C THR A 77 -5.33 26.21 12.84
N PHE A 78 -4.08 26.60 13.06
CA PHE A 78 -3.12 25.81 13.82
C PHE A 78 -3.00 26.36 15.25
N PRO A 79 -3.07 25.58 16.35
CA PRO A 79 -2.74 24.15 16.44
C PRO A 79 -3.92 23.15 16.33
N THR A 80 -5.16 23.58 16.23
CA THR A 80 -6.30 22.66 16.12
C THR A 80 -6.88 22.76 14.72
N SER A 81 -6.49 21.85 13.83
CA SER A 81 -7.08 21.79 12.51
C SER A 81 -7.53 20.37 12.19
N THR A 82 -8.71 20.29 11.61
CA THR A 82 -9.24 19.08 11.01
C THR A 82 -9.55 19.35 9.57
N GLY A 83 -9.34 18.37 8.71
CA GLY A 83 -9.70 18.52 7.30
C GLY A 83 -9.68 17.21 6.56
N THR A 84 -10.23 17.26 5.35
CA THR A 84 -10.29 16.13 4.44
C THR A 84 -9.97 16.61 3.04
N ASP A 85 -9.29 15.77 2.26
CA ASP A 85 -9.09 15.97 0.83
C ASP A 85 -9.04 14.63 0.09
N THR A 86 -9.02 14.70 -1.24
CA THR A 86 -8.93 13.55 -2.12
C THR A 86 -7.73 13.76 -3.06
N PRO A 87 -6.52 13.34 -2.67
CA PRO A 87 -5.31 13.57 -3.47
C PRO A 87 -5.35 12.84 -4.83
N GLU A 88 -6.08 11.74 -4.92
CA GLU A 88 -6.28 10.96 -6.15
C GLU A 88 -7.69 10.35 -6.13
N ALA A 89 -8.26 10.10 -7.30
CA ALA A 89 -9.56 9.43 -7.41
C ALA A 89 -9.54 8.06 -6.69
N GLY A 90 -10.48 7.87 -5.76
CA GLY A 90 -10.58 6.63 -4.95
C GLY A 90 -9.70 6.60 -3.71
N ILE A 91 -8.92 7.65 -3.43
CA ILE A 91 -8.14 7.81 -2.21
C ILE A 91 -8.65 9.04 -1.45
N ALA A 92 -9.17 8.84 -0.25
CA ALA A 92 -9.57 9.92 0.64
C ALA A 92 -8.57 10.04 1.79
N ARG A 93 -8.24 11.28 2.15
CA ARG A 93 -7.32 11.59 3.23
C ARG A 93 -8.00 12.52 4.23
N SER A 94 -7.90 12.20 5.50
CA SER A 94 -8.34 13.06 6.60
C SER A 94 -7.22 13.29 7.59
N TRP A 95 -7.23 14.44 8.23
CA TRP A 95 -6.24 14.74 9.27
C TRP A 95 -6.89 15.45 10.45
N THR A 96 -6.28 15.26 11.60
CA THR A 96 -6.65 15.91 12.84
C THR A 96 -5.38 16.33 13.55
N VAL A 97 -5.33 17.60 13.94
CA VAL A 97 -4.28 18.14 14.80
C VAL A 97 -4.93 18.50 16.14
N THR A 98 -4.43 17.90 17.20
CA THR A 98 -4.92 18.13 18.57
C THR A 98 -3.77 18.57 19.45
N GLN A 99 -4.05 19.47 20.38
CA GLN A 99 -3.08 19.85 21.39
C GLN A 99 -2.97 18.73 22.43
N ALA A 100 -1.77 18.20 22.64
CA ALA A 100 -1.53 17.05 23.49
C ALA A 100 -0.79 17.38 24.81
N GLY A 101 -0.44 18.65 25.03
CA GLY A 101 0.37 19.09 26.17
C GLY A 101 0.01 20.48 26.65
N PRO A 102 0.88 21.09 27.47
CA PRO A 102 0.69 22.44 27.96
C PRO A 102 0.39 23.43 26.85
N THR A 103 -0.52 24.38 27.12
CA THR A 103 -0.92 25.41 26.14
C THR A 103 0.05 26.57 26.05
N ALA A 104 1.01 26.67 26.99
CA ALA A 104 1.97 27.75 27.05
C ALA A 104 3.32 27.35 26.43
N ALA A 105 3.89 28.26 25.62
CA ALA A 105 5.28 28.14 25.18
C ALA A 105 6.23 28.17 26.40
N PRO A 106 7.40 27.50 26.36
CA PRO A 106 8.03 26.83 25.21
C PRO A 106 7.71 25.34 25.09
N ASN A 107 6.79 24.77 25.87
CA ASN A 107 6.57 23.31 25.95
C ASN A 107 5.24 22.87 25.30
N ARG A 108 4.85 23.50 24.21
CA ARG A 108 3.64 23.10 23.48
C ARG A 108 3.85 21.77 22.76
N LEU A 109 2.91 20.87 22.92
CA LEU A 109 2.88 19.59 22.22
C LEU A 109 1.61 19.49 21.39
N SER A 110 1.76 19.15 20.12
CA SER A 110 0.64 18.85 19.24
C SER A 110 0.76 17.44 18.69
N GLN A 111 -0.32 16.71 18.72
CA GLN A 111 -0.45 15.42 18.07
C GLN A 111 -1.09 15.62 16.70
N ILE A 112 -0.41 15.15 15.67
CA ILE A 112 -0.89 15.15 14.29
C ILE A 112 -1.23 13.72 13.91
N SER A 113 -2.47 13.48 13.50
CA SER A 113 -2.94 12.18 12.99
C SER A 113 -3.43 12.37 11.56
N VAL A 114 -2.92 11.56 10.65
CA VAL A 114 -3.34 11.53 9.24
C VAL A 114 -3.83 10.13 8.92
N THR A 115 -5.06 10.04 8.44
CA THR A 115 -5.70 8.79 7.99
C THR A 115 -5.92 8.86 6.49
N VAL A 116 -5.45 7.86 5.77
CA VAL A 116 -5.69 7.71 4.32
C VAL A 116 -6.48 6.43 4.10
N THR A 117 -7.60 6.55 3.41
CA THR A 117 -8.48 5.43 3.06
C THR A 117 -8.53 5.25 1.55
N TRP A 118 -8.53 4.01 1.09
CA TRP A 118 -8.71 3.68 -0.33
C TRP A 118 -9.55 2.42 -0.49
N LYS A 119 -10.17 2.27 -1.65
CA LYS A 119 -10.90 1.06 -2.00
C LYS A 119 -9.94 0.06 -2.65
N SER A 120 -9.86 -1.13 -2.10
CA SER A 120 -9.15 -2.24 -2.75
C SER A 120 -10.06 -2.90 -3.76
N ALA A 121 -9.55 -3.12 -4.97
CA ALA A 121 -10.29 -3.81 -6.02
C ALA A 121 -10.63 -5.27 -5.68
N SER A 122 -9.88 -5.88 -4.76
CA SER A 122 -10.01 -7.31 -4.44
C SER A 122 -10.88 -7.63 -3.23
N SER A 123 -11.12 -6.69 -2.31
CA SER A 123 -11.77 -7.01 -1.03
C SER A 123 -13.11 -6.32 -0.80
N GLY A 124 -13.58 -5.45 -1.70
CA GLY A 124 -14.85 -4.72 -1.55
C GLY A 124 -14.91 -3.82 -0.29
N GLY A 125 -13.93 -3.92 0.60
CA GLY A 125 -13.79 -3.15 1.83
C GLY A 125 -12.81 -2.00 1.69
N GLY A 126 -13.05 -0.90 2.42
CA GLY A 126 -12.09 0.20 2.53
C GLY A 126 -10.85 -0.25 3.30
N GLN A 127 -9.69 -0.02 2.74
CA GLN A 127 -8.41 -0.16 3.43
C GLN A 127 -8.01 1.21 3.98
N GLN A 128 -7.23 1.23 5.07
CA GLN A 128 -6.76 2.49 5.65
C GLN A 128 -5.34 2.39 6.19
N VAL A 129 -4.63 3.50 6.13
CA VAL A 129 -3.35 3.72 6.80
C VAL A 129 -3.50 4.91 7.73
N ILE A 130 -3.08 4.77 8.97
CA ILE A 130 -3.06 5.84 9.97
C ILE A 130 -1.62 6.12 10.33
N MET A 131 -1.20 7.38 10.21
CA MET A 131 0.12 7.84 10.66
C MET A 131 -0.05 8.94 11.68
N GLN A 132 0.70 8.83 12.77
CA GLN A 132 0.67 9.79 13.85
C GLN A 132 2.07 10.27 14.18
N THR A 133 2.18 11.52 14.55
CA THR A 133 3.42 12.11 15.05
C THR A 133 3.11 13.15 16.12
N MET A 134 4.09 13.41 16.96
CA MET A 134 4.03 14.52 17.91
C MET A 134 5.01 15.61 17.45
N ARG A 135 4.60 16.85 17.64
CA ARG A 135 5.41 18.03 17.41
C ARG A 135 5.50 18.80 18.72
N ALA A 136 6.73 19.12 19.11
CA ALA A 136 7.04 20.01 20.22
C ALA A 136 7.54 21.37 19.68
N GLU A 137 7.22 22.44 20.38
CA GLU A 137 7.80 23.78 20.21
C GLU A 137 8.56 24.21 21.44
#